data_516ed13d4fec3a8e2caedd313ae26ac0
#
_entry.id   516ed13d4fec3a8e2caedd313ae26ac0
#
_cell.length_a   1.000
_cell.length_b   1.000
_cell.length_c   1.000
_cell.angle_alpha   90.00
_cell.angle_beta   90.00
_cell.angle_gamma   90.00
#
_symmetry.space_group_name_H-M   'P 1'
#
loop_
_entity.id
_entity.type
_entity.pdbx_description
1 polymer ?
#
loop_
_entity_poly.entity_id
_entity_poly.type
_entity_poly.pdbx_seq_one_letter_code
_entity_poly.pdbx_strand_id
1 'polypeptide(L)'
;CWPNFLHFLFFYVAVFNVPRAQACDRSLIKGASVMANAKKQLQVSDEVAIQITNMNKWYGSFHVLRDIDLTVNRGERIVIAGPSGSGKSTLIRCINALEEHQEGLITVDGTELSSDLKNIDTIRSEVGMCFQHFNLFPHLTILENCMLAPVWVRKTTQKEAKETAMHFLEKVKIPEQADKYPGQLSGGQQQRVAIARSLCMKPRIMLFDEPTSALDPEMIKEVLDTMVQLAEDGMTMLVVTHEMGFAREVANRVIFMDEGQIIEQNEPAEFFDNPQNDRTKLFLSQILGH
;
A
#
# COMPACT_ATOMS: atom_id res chain seq x y z
N CYS A 1 -46.30 4.40 40.66
CA CYS A 1 -47.61 3.78 40.69
C CYS A 1 -47.88 3.09 39.37
N TRP A 2 -47.90 1.81 39.42
CA TRP A 2 -48.49 0.86 38.47
C TRP A 2 -50.02 1.05 38.44
N PRO A 3 -50.85 0.43 37.55
CA PRO A 3 -50.67 -0.84 36.83
C PRO A 3 -51.41 -0.97 35.45
N ASN A 4 -51.11 -2.11 34.77
CA ASN A 4 -51.99 -3.03 34.01
C ASN A 4 -52.61 -2.55 32.67
N PHE A 5 -52.72 -3.33 31.59
CA PHE A 5 -53.28 -4.67 31.44
C PHE A 5 -53.01 -5.27 30.06
N LEU A 6 -52.81 -6.55 30.05
CA LEU A 6 -52.90 -7.52 28.97
C LEU A 6 -54.22 -7.47 28.21
N HIS A 7 -54.17 -8.04 27.02
CA HIS A 7 -55.18 -8.78 26.22
C HIS A 7 -55.39 -8.18 24.83
N PHE A 8 -55.12 -8.85 23.80
CA PHE A 8 -55.95 -9.77 23.06
C PHE A 8 -55.19 -10.55 21.99
N LEU A 9 -55.22 -11.84 22.12
CA LEU A 9 -54.91 -12.90 21.15
C LEU A 9 -56.13 -13.13 20.26
N PHE A 10 -55.88 -13.64 19.07
CA PHE A 10 -56.72 -14.56 18.27
C PHE A 10 -57.20 -14.10 16.88
N PHE A 11 -56.82 -14.97 15.96
CA PHE A 11 -57.42 -15.42 14.70
C PHE A 11 -57.30 -14.54 13.45
N TYR A 12 -56.50 -14.99 12.49
CA TYR A 12 -57.04 -15.53 11.25
C TYR A 12 -55.99 -16.44 10.55
N VAL A 13 -56.29 -17.74 10.48
CA VAL A 13 -55.67 -18.71 9.61
C VAL A 13 -56.37 -18.61 8.26
N ALA A 14 -55.65 -18.23 7.23
CA ALA A 14 -56.09 -18.44 5.86
C ALA A 14 -55.03 -19.29 5.13
N VAL A 15 -55.42 -20.52 4.84
CA VAL A 15 -54.73 -21.51 4.04
C VAL A 15 -54.59 -20.98 2.61
N PHE A 16 -53.35 -20.74 2.15
CA PHE A 16 -53.09 -20.67 0.74
C PHE A 16 -52.07 -21.75 0.34
N ASN A 17 -52.56 -22.59 -0.52
CA ASN A 17 -51.89 -23.68 -1.23
C ASN A 17 -50.61 -23.16 -1.92
N VAL A 18 -49.43 -23.65 -1.51
CA VAL A 18 -48.16 -23.37 -2.22
C VAL A 18 -47.90 -24.52 -3.16
N PRO A 19 -47.75 -24.28 -4.48
CA PRO A 19 -47.33 -25.30 -5.41
C PRO A 19 -45.86 -25.68 -5.17
N ARG A 20 -45.55 -26.96 -5.30
CA ARG A 20 -44.24 -27.57 -5.16
C ARG A 20 -43.15 -26.79 -5.89
N ALA A 21 -42.06 -26.54 -5.18
CA ALA A 21 -40.82 -25.97 -5.66
C ALA A 21 -40.34 -26.70 -6.94
N GLN A 22 -40.22 -25.95 -8.04
CA GLN A 22 -39.40 -26.33 -9.15
C GLN A 22 -37.93 -26.27 -8.74
N ALA A 23 -37.16 -27.28 -9.16
CA ALA A 23 -35.73 -27.41 -8.90
C ALA A 23 -35.00 -26.13 -9.34
N CYS A 24 -34.37 -25.49 -8.36
CA CYS A 24 -33.50 -24.34 -8.60
C CYS A 24 -32.31 -24.81 -9.46
N ASP A 25 -32.18 -24.26 -10.63
CA ASP A 25 -31.15 -24.59 -11.61
C ASP A 25 -29.77 -24.23 -11.03
N ARG A 26 -28.98 -25.23 -10.69
CA ARG A 26 -27.60 -25.09 -10.18
C ARG A 26 -26.64 -24.43 -11.17
N SER A 27 -27.06 -24.17 -12.41
CA SER A 27 -26.24 -23.48 -13.43
C SER A 27 -26.12 -21.99 -13.17
N LEU A 28 -27.13 -21.35 -12.55
CA LEU A 28 -27.11 -19.90 -12.24
C LEU A 28 -26.18 -19.56 -11.05
N ILE A 29 -25.97 -20.50 -10.13
CA ILE A 29 -25.06 -20.27 -8.97
C ILE A 29 -23.59 -20.36 -9.41
N LYS A 30 -23.26 -21.17 -10.42
CA LYS A 30 -21.90 -21.24 -10.99
C LYS A 30 -21.54 -19.99 -11.79
N GLY A 31 -22.50 -19.38 -12.48
CA GLY A 31 -22.29 -18.14 -13.23
C GLY A 31 -21.98 -16.91 -12.34
N ALA A 32 -22.65 -16.79 -11.19
CA ALA A 32 -22.41 -15.71 -10.23
C ALA A 32 -21.06 -15.82 -9.52
N SER A 33 -20.59 -17.05 -9.24
CA SER A 33 -19.27 -17.30 -8.61
C SER A 33 -18.10 -17.04 -9.58
N VAL A 34 -18.30 -17.23 -10.88
CA VAL A 34 -17.27 -16.95 -11.90
C VAL A 34 -17.18 -15.46 -12.22
N MET A 35 -18.27 -14.69 -12.08
CA MET A 35 -18.25 -13.24 -12.30
C MET A 35 -17.70 -12.47 -11.09
N ALA A 36 -17.71 -13.04 -9.88
CA ALA A 36 -17.13 -12.41 -8.70
C ALA A 36 -15.59 -12.47 -8.67
N ASN A 37 -14.96 -13.30 -9.50
CA ASN A 37 -13.50 -13.46 -9.58
C ASN A 37 -12.83 -12.79 -10.78
N ALA A 38 -13.58 -12.05 -11.60
CA ALA A 38 -13.02 -11.15 -12.60
C ALA A 38 -12.73 -9.77 -11.99
N LYS A 39 -12.05 -9.70 -10.81
CA LYS A 39 -11.29 -8.51 -10.46
C LYS A 39 -10.29 -8.32 -11.59
N LYS A 40 -10.43 -7.21 -12.30
CA LYS A 40 -9.57 -6.78 -13.38
C LYS A 40 -8.11 -6.90 -12.90
N GLN A 41 -7.45 -8.02 -13.17
CA GLN A 41 -6.01 -8.11 -13.01
C GLN A 41 -5.43 -7.07 -13.96
N LEU A 42 -5.07 -5.91 -13.43
CA LEU A 42 -4.28 -4.93 -14.15
C LEU A 42 -3.00 -5.65 -14.58
N GLN A 43 -2.81 -5.75 -15.89
CA GLN A 43 -1.68 -6.46 -16.45
C GLN A 43 -0.39 -5.75 -15.97
N VAL A 44 0.44 -6.49 -15.26
CA VAL A 44 1.83 -6.09 -15.00
C VAL A 44 2.51 -6.04 -16.37
N SER A 45 3.18 -4.93 -16.67
CA SER A 45 3.93 -4.76 -17.91
C SER A 45 5.27 -5.51 -17.82
N ASP A 46 5.84 -5.89 -18.95
CA ASP A 46 7.22 -6.42 -19.01
C ASP A 46 8.28 -5.31 -18.86
N GLU A 47 7.87 -4.03 -18.79
CA GLU A 47 8.77 -2.90 -18.55
C GLU A 47 9.32 -2.93 -17.13
N VAL A 48 10.66 -2.97 -16.98
CA VAL A 48 11.33 -2.94 -15.69
C VAL A 48 11.28 -1.52 -15.11
N ALA A 49 10.62 -1.37 -13.96
CA ALA A 49 10.54 -0.11 -13.23
C ALA A 49 11.70 0.05 -12.23
N ILE A 50 12.10 -1.04 -11.55
CA ILE A 50 13.25 -1.05 -10.63
C ILE A 50 14.05 -2.31 -10.88
N GLN A 51 15.37 -2.16 -10.98
CA GLN A 51 16.33 -3.26 -11.01
C GLN A 51 17.36 -3.07 -9.92
N ILE A 52 17.51 -4.05 -9.04
CA ILE A 52 18.55 -4.12 -8.03
C ILE A 52 19.39 -5.35 -8.32
N THR A 53 20.72 -5.20 -8.36
CA THR A 53 21.65 -6.27 -8.66
C THR A 53 22.77 -6.31 -7.63
N ASN A 54 22.86 -7.41 -6.91
CA ASN A 54 23.89 -7.70 -5.90
C ASN A 54 24.14 -6.54 -4.93
N MET A 55 23.05 -5.92 -4.45
CA MET A 55 23.14 -4.73 -3.61
C MET A 55 23.46 -5.09 -2.17
N ASN A 56 24.47 -4.43 -1.63
CA ASN A 56 24.95 -4.58 -0.26
C ASN A 56 24.98 -3.24 0.47
N LYS A 57 24.53 -3.25 1.74
CA LYS A 57 24.47 -2.05 2.59
C LYS A 57 25.03 -2.31 3.97
N TRP A 58 25.90 -1.42 4.43
CA TRP A 58 26.45 -1.44 5.79
C TRP A 58 26.13 -0.14 6.55
N TYR A 59 25.95 -0.26 7.86
CA TYR A 59 26.07 0.83 8.83
C TYR A 59 27.33 0.60 9.67
N GLY A 60 28.40 1.30 9.34
CA GLY A 60 29.73 1.01 9.90
C GLY A 60 30.16 -0.41 9.57
N SER A 61 30.34 -1.27 10.57
CA SER A 61 30.69 -2.69 10.38
C SER A 61 29.50 -3.63 10.29
N PHE A 62 28.29 -3.12 10.53
CA PHE A 62 27.09 -3.95 10.53
C PHE A 62 26.50 -4.07 9.11
N HIS A 63 26.49 -5.31 8.58
CA HIS A 63 26.00 -5.64 7.25
C HIS A 63 24.47 -5.81 7.29
N VAL A 64 23.73 -4.79 6.87
CA VAL A 64 22.27 -4.70 6.99
C VAL A 64 21.53 -5.33 5.82
N LEU A 65 22.03 -5.14 4.58
CA LEU A 65 21.48 -5.77 3.38
C LEU A 65 22.59 -6.55 2.68
N ARG A 66 22.28 -7.78 2.30
CA ARG A 66 23.26 -8.74 1.82
C ARG A 66 22.79 -9.35 0.51
N ASP A 67 23.57 -9.09 -0.55
CA ASP A 67 23.38 -9.69 -1.88
C ASP A 67 21.93 -9.61 -2.36
N ILE A 68 21.34 -8.39 -2.29
CA ILE A 68 19.95 -8.18 -2.70
C ILE A 68 19.85 -8.11 -4.23
N ASP A 69 19.10 -9.04 -4.78
CA ASP A 69 18.67 -9.05 -6.19
C ASP A 69 17.14 -8.89 -6.24
N LEU A 70 16.66 -7.86 -6.93
CA LEU A 70 15.22 -7.59 -7.06
C LEU A 70 14.91 -6.89 -8.38
N THR A 71 13.98 -7.45 -9.14
CA THR A 71 13.37 -6.81 -10.31
C THR A 71 11.92 -6.49 -10.02
N VAL A 72 11.49 -5.26 -10.30
CA VAL A 72 10.10 -4.80 -10.17
C VAL A 72 9.62 -4.32 -11.52
N ASN A 73 8.52 -4.86 -11.99
CA ASN A 73 7.92 -4.48 -13.26
C ASN A 73 6.92 -3.32 -13.10
N ARG A 74 6.66 -2.61 -14.21
CA ARG A 74 5.70 -1.51 -14.23
C ARG A 74 4.28 -2.03 -13.91
N GLY A 75 3.62 -1.37 -12.94
CA GLY A 75 2.30 -1.78 -12.45
C GLY A 75 2.33 -2.95 -11.46
N GLU A 76 3.51 -3.48 -11.14
CA GLU A 76 3.66 -4.53 -10.14
C GLU A 76 3.49 -3.97 -8.72
N ARG A 77 2.78 -4.72 -7.89
CA ARG A 77 2.56 -4.43 -6.47
C ARG A 77 3.27 -5.50 -5.65
N ILE A 78 4.34 -5.09 -5.00
CA ILE A 78 5.16 -5.97 -4.15
C ILE A 78 4.92 -5.62 -2.69
N VAL A 79 4.61 -6.63 -1.89
CA VAL A 79 4.60 -6.50 -0.43
C VAL A 79 5.87 -7.14 0.14
N ILE A 80 6.55 -6.41 1.00
CA ILE A 80 7.77 -6.86 1.69
C ILE A 80 7.42 -7.11 3.15
N ALA A 81 7.49 -8.38 3.55
CA ALA A 81 7.23 -8.87 4.90
C ALA A 81 8.50 -9.40 5.57
N GLY A 82 8.48 -9.51 6.89
CA GLY A 82 9.61 -10.05 7.66
C GLY A 82 9.70 -9.45 9.06
N PRO A 83 10.51 -10.02 9.96
CA PRO A 83 10.67 -9.53 11.33
C PRO A 83 11.25 -8.12 11.38
N SER A 84 11.06 -7.44 12.53
CA SER A 84 11.70 -6.15 12.77
C SER A 84 13.22 -6.29 12.70
N GLY A 85 13.88 -5.31 12.06
CA GLY A 85 15.34 -5.33 11.87
C GLY A 85 15.83 -6.18 10.70
N SER A 86 14.96 -6.82 9.90
CA SER A 86 15.38 -7.62 8.74
C SER A 86 15.84 -6.80 7.52
N GLY A 87 15.84 -5.46 7.59
CA GLY A 87 16.36 -4.59 6.53
C GLY A 87 15.31 -4.03 5.56
N LYS A 88 14.00 -4.32 5.73
CA LYS A 88 12.90 -3.90 4.82
C LYS A 88 12.87 -2.39 4.54
N SER A 89 12.83 -1.58 5.61
CA SER A 89 12.82 -0.12 5.49
C SER A 89 14.11 0.41 4.87
N THR A 90 15.25 -0.19 5.18
CA THR A 90 16.54 0.16 4.59
C THR A 90 16.53 -0.13 3.08
N LEU A 91 15.99 -1.29 2.66
CA LEU A 91 15.87 -1.65 1.25
C LEU A 91 15.10 -0.59 0.45
N ILE A 92 13.89 -0.24 0.88
CA ILE A 92 13.08 0.74 0.13
C ILE A 92 13.67 2.15 0.19
N ARG A 93 14.39 2.51 1.26
CA ARG A 93 15.10 3.79 1.36
C ARG A 93 16.35 3.86 0.48
N CYS A 94 16.96 2.74 0.14
CA CYS A 94 18.03 2.70 -0.86
C CYS A 94 17.49 2.99 -2.27
N ILE A 95 16.27 2.58 -2.61
CA ILE A 95 15.68 2.78 -3.95
C ILE A 95 15.54 4.25 -4.32
N ASN A 96 15.23 5.14 -3.35
CA ASN A 96 15.09 6.57 -3.58
C ASN A 96 16.27 7.42 -3.08
N ALA A 97 17.42 6.77 -2.83
CA ALA A 97 18.66 7.39 -2.34
C ALA A 97 18.51 8.15 -0.99
N LEU A 98 17.54 7.79 -0.15
CA LEU A 98 17.50 8.26 1.25
C LEU A 98 18.58 7.56 2.10
N GLU A 99 18.94 6.34 1.72
CA GLU A 99 20.06 5.59 2.25
C GLU A 99 21.00 5.22 1.11
N GLU A 100 22.30 5.41 1.32
CA GLU A 100 23.34 5.01 0.35
C GLU A 100 23.68 3.53 0.53
N HIS A 101 23.74 2.77 -0.57
CA HIS A 101 24.32 1.43 -0.61
C HIS A 101 25.82 1.52 -0.95
N GLN A 102 26.60 0.54 -0.55
CA GLN A 102 28.05 0.58 -0.78
C GLN A 102 28.48 -0.30 -1.94
N GLU A 103 27.75 -1.38 -2.23
CA GLU A 103 28.08 -2.29 -3.35
C GLU A 103 26.79 -2.64 -4.11
N GLY A 104 26.95 -3.07 -5.37
CA GLY A 104 25.88 -3.42 -6.27
C GLY A 104 25.34 -2.25 -7.07
N LEU A 105 24.22 -2.47 -7.76
CA LEU A 105 23.62 -1.51 -8.68
C LEU A 105 22.13 -1.40 -8.43
N ILE A 106 21.61 -0.17 -8.40
CA ILE A 106 20.17 0.13 -8.40
C ILE A 106 19.87 0.99 -9.63
N THR A 107 18.92 0.56 -10.43
CA THR A 107 18.39 1.32 -11.57
C THR A 107 16.89 1.54 -11.36
N VAL A 108 16.44 2.77 -11.52
CA VAL A 108 15.02 3.17 -11.40
C VAL A 108 14.61 3.89 -12.67
N ASP A 109 13.58 3.39 -13.36
CA ASP A 109 13.13 3.92 -14.67
C ASP A 109 14.29 4.12 -15.67
N GLY A 110 15.19 3.15 -15.74
CA GLY A 110 16.36 3.21 -16.61
C GLY A 110 17.46 4.19 -16.16
N THR A 111 17.25 4.90 -15.03
CA THR A 111 18.27 5.79 -14.45
C THR A 111 19.02 5.07 -13.34
N GLU A 112 20.35 4.96 -13.51
CA GLU A 112 21.22 4.38 -12.49
C GLU A 112 21.34 5.31 -11.28
N LEU A 113 21.14 4.74 -10.09
CA LEU A 113 21.35 5.43 -8.83
C LEU A 113 22.85 5.53 -8.56
N SER A 114 23.42 6.69 -8.80
CA SER A 114 24.83 7.02 -8.58
C SER A 114 24.94 8.20 -7.61
N SER A 115 26.16 8.56 -7.22
CA SER A 115 26.41 9.77 -6.44
C SER A 115 26.18 11.09 -7.21
N ASP A 116 25.81 11.03 -8.48
CA ASP A 116 25.42 12.23 -9.25
C ASP A 116 24.08 12.79 -8.75
N LEU A 117 24.10 14.01 -8.23
CA LEU A 117 22.92 14.69 -7.71
C LEU A 117 21.79 14.82 -8.74
N LYS A 118 22.11 14.95 -10.04
CA LYS A 118 21.09 15.04 -11.09
C LYS A 118 20.30 13.72 -11.22
N ASN A 119 20.98 12.57 -11.12
CA ASN A 119 20.34 11.27 -11.17
C ASN A 119 19.45 11.08 -9.93
N ILE A 120 19.94 11.48 -8.75
CA ILE A 120 19.16 11.41 -7.50
C ILE A 120 17.89 12.26 -7.59
N ASP A 121 18.01 13.50 -8.06
CA ASP A 121 16.84 14.39 -8.20
C ASP A 121 15.83 13.84 -9.22
N THR A 122 16.31 13.28 -10.33
CA THR A 122 15.47 12.62 -11.33
C THR A 122 14.70 11.46 -10.69
N ILE A 123 15.39 10.54 -10.01
CA ILE A 123 14.77 9.40 -9.34
C ILE A 123 13.76 9.87 -8.28
N ARG A 124 14.13 10.82 -7.41
CA ARG A 124 13.24 11.35 -6.37
C ARG A 124 12.01 12.06 -6.91
N SER A 125 12.05 12.56 -8.13
CA SER A 125 10.89 13.16 -8.77
C SER A 125 9.89 12.11 -9.27
N GLU A 126 10.35 10.91 -9.64
CA GLU A 126 9.54 9.82 -10.19
C GLU A 126 9.15 8.77 -9.13
N VAL A 127 9.77 8.82 -7.94
CA VAL A 127 9.51 7.89 -6.84
C VAL A 127 8.90 8.64 -5.66
N GLY A 128 7.63 8.42 -5.41
CA GLY A 128 6.95 8.91 -4.21
C GLY A 128 7.23 7.99 -3.01
N MET A 129 7.33 8.57 -1.81
CA MET A 129 7.51 7.81 -0.58
C MET A 129 6.55 8.25 0.50
N CYS A 130 5.94 7.26 1.15
CA CYS A 130 5.09 7.43 2.31
C CYS A 130 5.75 6.71 3.50
N PHE A 131 6.00 7.45 4.58
CA PHE A 131 6.71 6.97 5.76
C PHE A 131 5.74 6.48 6.84
N GLN A 132 6.27 5.74 7.81
CA GLN A 132 5.58 5.35 9.03
C GLN A 132 5.06 6.55 9.82
N HIS A 133 5.89 7.60 9.96
CA HIS A 133 5.47 8.89 10.46
C HIS A 133 5.06 9.77 9.28
N PHE A 134 3.99 10.53 9.44
CA PHE A 134 3.36 11.29 8.36
C PHE A 134 4.26 12.35 7.73
N ASN A 135 5.22 12.87 8.50
CA ASN A 135 6.22 13.86 8.10
C ASN A 135 5.61 15.11 7.43
N LEU A 136 4.40 15.50 7.85
CA LEU A 136 3.77 16.72 7.39
C LEU A 136 4.43 17.95 8.02
N PHE A 137 4.50 19.03 7.27
CA PHE A 137 4.97 20.31 7.77
C PHE A 137 3.91 20.94 8.68
N PRO A 138 4.14 21.04 10.01
CA PRO A 138 3.09 21.42 10.96
C PRO A 138 2.65 22.89 10.85
N HIS A 139 3.48 23.72 10.25
CA HIS A 139 3.24 25.16 10.04
C HIS A 139 2.58 25.49 8.71
N LEU A 140 2.33 24.50 7.86
CA LEU A 140 1.62 24.62 6.60
C LEU A 140 0.25 23.96 6.70
N THR A 141 -0.74 24.51 5.99
CA THR A 141 -2.03 23.86 5.82
C THR A 141 -1.88 22.56 5.04
N ILE A 142 -2.90 21.71 5.04
CA ILE A 142 -2.93 20.46 4.28
C ILE A 142 -2.75 20.73 2.78
N LEU A 143 -3.43 21.74 2.26
CA LEU A 143 -3.30 22.16 0.87
C LEU A 143 -1.88 22.60 0.54
N GLU A 144 -1.27 23.43 1.38
CA GLU A 144 0.11 23.91 1.21
C GLU A 144 1.12 22.76 1.30
N ASN A 145 0.92 21.78 2.22
CA ASN A 145 1.73 20.57 2.26
C ASN A 145 1.74 19.83 0.91
N CYS A 146 0.58 19.73 0.26
CA CYS A 146 0.43 19.03 -1.01
C CYS A 146 0.99 19.85 -2.19
N MET A 147 0.93 21.20 -2.13
CA MET A 147 1.38 22.09 -3.22
C MET A 147 2.89 22.32 -3.22
N LEU A 148 3.56 22.19 -2.08
CA LEU A 148 4.95 22.62 -1.90
C LEU A 148 5.89 22.00 -2.94
N ALA A 149 5.92 20.68 -3.03
CA ALA A 149 6.84 19.97 -3.93
C ALA A 149 6.52 20.22 -5.42
N PRO A 150 5.27 20.15 -5.91
CA PRO A 150 4.94 20.55 -7.29
C PRO A 150 5.43 21.94 -7.67
N VAL A 151 5.25 22.93 -6.81
CA VAL A 151 5.68 24.31 -7.09
C VAL A 151 7.21 24.44 -7.09
N TRP A 152 7.88 23.89 -6.07
CA TRP A 152 9.33 24.10 -5.90
C TRP A 152 10.18 23.18 -6.78
N VAL A 153 9.78 21.94 -6.98
CA VAL A 153 10.56 20.95 -7.73
C VAL A 153 10.14 20.91 -9.20
N ARG A 154 8.83 20.73 -9.49
CA ARG A 154 8.34 20.64 -10.87
C ARG A 154 8.08 22.02 -11.52
N LYS A 155 8.23 23.11 -10.75
CA LYS A 155 8.01 24.50 -11.22
C LYS A 155 6.60 24.73 -11.80
N THR A 156 5.60 24.00 -11.31
CA THR A 156 4.21 24.20 -11.70
C THR A 156 3.68 25.53 -11.15
N THR A 157 2.69 26.11 -11.80
CA THR A 157 2.04 27.33 -11.30
C THR A 157 1.26 27.03 -10.00
N GLN A 158 1.07 28.06 -9.17
CA GLN A 158 0.27 27.95 -7.93
C GLN A 158 -1.15 27.42 -8.23
N LYS A 159 -1.74 27.86 -9.35
CA LYS A 159 -3.07 27.44 -9.76
C LYS A 159 -3.11 25.94 -10.08
N GLU A 160 -2.21 25.45 -10.92
CA GLU A 160 -2.11 24.04 -11.30
C GLU A 160 -1.77 23.15 -10.11
N ALA A 161 -0.87 23.62 -9.22
CA ALA A 161 -0.52 22.89 -8.00
C ALA A 161 -1.73 22.77 -7.08
N LYS A 162 -2.55 23.83 -6.93
CA LYS A 162 -3.79 23.80 -6.14
C LYS A 162 -4.82 22.83 -6.72
N GLU A 163 -5.05 22.87 -8.03
CA GLU A 163 -5.97 21.95 -8.72
C GLU A 163 -5.53 20.50 -8.56
N THR A 164 -4.23 20.22 -8.72
CA THR A 164 -3.64 18.89 -8.51
C THR A 164 -3.78 18.45 -7.05
N ALA A 165 -3.49 19.32 -6.09
CA ALA A 165 -3.60 18.99 -4.67
C ALA A 165 -5.04 18.69 -4.27
N MET A 166 -6.02 19.49 -4.69
CA MET A 166 -7.43 19.23 -4.43
C MET A 166 -7.90 17.91 -5.05
N HIS A 167 -7.51 17.62 -6.30
CA HIS A 167 -7.80 16.35 -6.95
C HIS A 167 -7.31 15.14 -6.11
N PHE A 168 -6.06 15.18 -5.59
CA PHE A 168 -5.55 14.07 -4.79
C PHE A 168 -6.13 14.03 -3.38
N LEU A 169 -6.49 15.17 -2.78
CA LEU A 169 -7.23 15.19 -1.52
C LEU A 169 -8.65 14.58 -1.68
N GLU A 170 -9.32 14.84 -2.80
CA GLU A 170 -10.59 14.16 -3.15
C GLU A 170 -10.38 12.65 -3.32
N LYS A 171 -9.32 12.24 -4.02
CA LYS A 171 -8.98 10.83 -4.24
C LYS A 171 -8.77 10.07 -2.93
N VAL A 172 -8.12 10.70 -1.94
CA VAL A 172 -7.93 10.11 -0.61
C VAL A 172 -9.09 10.44 0.36
N LYS A 173 -10.20 11.00 -0.13
CA LYS A 173 -11.47 11.26 0.57
C LYS A 173 -11.36 12.19 1.78
N ILE A 174 -10.59 13.28 1.66
CA ILE A 174 -10.43 14.31 2.70
C ILE A 174 -10.30 15.74 2.14
N PRO A 175 -11.03 16.15 1.07
CA PRO A 175 -10.89 17.49 0.48
C PRO A 175 -11.30 18.59 1.46
N GLU A 176 -12.23 18.32 2.39
CA GLU A 176 -12.72 19.26 3.40
C GLU A 176 -11.67 19.62 4.46
N GLN A 177 -10.54 18.91 4.50
CA GLN A 177 -9.44 19.20 5.42
C GLN A 177 -8.39 20.16 4.83
N ALA A 178 -8.54 20.61 3.59
CA ALA A 178 -7.54 21.36 2.83
C ALA A 178 -6.98 22.60 3.57
N ASP A 179 -7.83 23.34 4.25
CA ASP A 179 -7.46 24.58 4.95
C ASP A 179 -7.02 24.37 6.41
N LYS A 180 -7.05 23.12 6.90
CA LYS A 180 -6.61 22.78 8.26
C LYS A 180 -5.11 22.56 8.32
N TYR A 181 -4.59 22.56 9.56
CA TYR A 181 -3.21 22.20 9.86
C TYR A 181 -3.10 20.75 10.31
N PRO A 182 -1.93 20.08 10.13
CA PRO A 182 -1.75 18.66 10.49
C PRO A 182 -2.19 18.30 11.90
N GLY A 183 -1.91 19.14 12.90
CA GLY A 183 -2.29 18.90 14.29
C GLY A 183 -3.80 18.89 14.57
N GLN A 184 -4.63 19.26 13.60
CA GLN A 184 -6.10 19.24 13.69
C GLN A 184 -6.71 17.96 13.10
N LEU A 185 -5.88 17.06 12.55
CA LEU A 185 -6.28 15.84 11.87
C LEU A 185 -5.98 14.60 12.74
N SER A 186 -6.80 13.56 12.60
CA SER A 186 -6.48 12.24 13.14
C SER A 186 -5.26 11.62 12.45
N GLY A 187 -4.63 10.61 13.07
CA GLY A 187 -3.49 9.92 12.47
C GLY A 187 -3.79 9.35 11.08
N GLY A 188 -4.94 8.69 10.91
CA GLY A 188 -5.36 8.16 9.61
C GLY A 188 -5.60 9.24 8.56
N GLN A 189 -6.14 10.41 8.95
CA GLN A 189 -6.27 11.56 8.06
C GLN A 189 -4.89 12.12 7.69
N GLN A 190 -3.96 12.26 8.65
CA GLN A 190 -2.60 12.72 8.37
C GLN A 190 -1.86 11.77 7.41
N GLN A 191 -2.05 10.46 7.56
CA GLN A 191 -1.45 9.47 6.66
C GLN A 191 -2.03 9.57 5.24
N ARG A 192 -3.34 9.75 5.11
CA ARG A 192 -3.98 9.98 3.79
C ARG A 192 -3.48 11.28 3.14
N VAL A 193 -3.25 12.34 3.93
CA VAL A 193 -2.58 13.56 3.43
C VAL A 193 -1.16 13.27 2.97
N ALA A 194 -0.37 12.47 3.70
CA ALA A 194 0.99 12.11 3.31
C ALA A 194 1.01 11.33 1.98
N ILE A 195 0.02 10.45 1.76
CA ILE A 195 -0.19 9.77 0.48
C ILE A 195 -0.54 10.79 -0.61
N ALA A 196 -1.54 11.67 -0.39
CA ALA A 196 -1.94 12.70 -1.35
C ALA A 196 -0.78 13.63 -1.72
N ARG A 197 0.01 14.07 -0.73
CA ARG A 197 1.22 14.89 -0.94
C ARG A 197 2.21 14.20 -1.87
N SER A 198 2.46 12.92 -1.66
CA SER A 198 3.36 12.14 -2.53
C SER A 198 2.80 12.02 -3.95
N LEU A 199 1.49 11.78 -4.09
CA LEU A 199 0.81 11.69 -5.39
C LEU A 199 0.78 13.01 -6.16
N CYS A 200 0.84 14.17 -5.49
CA CYS A 200 0.90 15.49 -6.14
C CYS A 200 2.14 15.67 -7.02
N MET A 201 3.20 14.93 -6.76
CA MET A 201 4.37 14.86 -7.64
C MET A 201 4.14 13.99 -8.88
N LYS A 202 2.97 13.29 -9.00
CA LYS A 202 2.63 12.36 -10.09
C LYS A 202 3.74 11.32 -10.30
N PRO A 203 4.15 10.62 -9.23
CA PRO A 203 5.24 9.65 -9.31
C PRO A 203 4.81 8.42 -10.13
N ARG A 204 5.78 7.74 -10.73
CA ARG A 204 5.57 6.48 -11.44
C ARG A 204 5.62 5.27 -10.51
N ILE A 205 6.28 5.42 -9.36
CA ILE A 205 6.47 4.38 -8.35
C ILE A 205 6.14 4.96 -6.98
N MET A 206 5.42 4.21 -6.16
CA MET A 206 5.13 4.56 -4.76
C MET A 206 5.78 3.56 -3.81
N LEU A 207 6.56 4.08 -2.88
CA LEU A 207 7.16 3.32 -1.78
C LEU A 207 6.41 3.61 -0.48
N PHE A 208 6.03 2.56 0.25
CA PHE A 208 5.35 2.67 1.53
C PHE A 208 6.17 1.96 2.62
N ASP A 209 6.61 2.71 3.62
CA ASP A 209 7.38 2.22 4.76
C ASP A 209 6.47 2.13 5.99
N GLU A 210 5.86 0.98 6.20
CA GLU A 210 4.94 0.69 7.32
C GLU A 210 3.85 1.77 7.52
N PRO A 211 3.02 2.07 6.51
CA PRO A 211 2.13 3.23 6.51
C PRO A 211 1.02 3.18 7.56
N THR A 212 0.80 2.04 8.21
CA THR A 212 -0.27 1.83 9.20
C THR A 212 0.24 1.65 10.63
N SER A 213 1.55 1.45 10.84
CA SER A 213 2.12 1.06 12.14
C SER A 213 2.03 2.13 13.24
N ALA A 214 1.83 3.41 12.86
CA ALA A 214 1.63 4.51 13.80
C ALA A 214 0.15 4.88 14.01
N LEU A 215 -0.80 4.02 13.57
CA LEU A 215 -2.23 4.27 13.58
C LEU A 215 -2.96 3.37 14.57
N ASP A 216 -4.03 3.92 15.14
CA ASP A 216 -5.01 3.12 15.88
C ASP A 216 -5.75 2.17 14.93
N PRO A 217 -6.17 0.97 15.39
CA PRO A 217 -6.81 -0.05 14.54
C PRO A 217 -8.02 0.45 13.75
N GLU A 218 -8.79 1.39 14.32
CA GLU A 218 -9.96 1.98 13.67
C GLU A 218 -9.60 2.81 12.42
N MET A 219 -8.38 3.36 12.38
CA MET A 219 -7.91 4.23 11.28
C MET A 219 -7.17 3.46 10.18
N ILE A 220 -6.70 2.25 10.45
CA ILE A 220 -5.93 1.41 9.51
C ILE A 220 -6.73 1.18 8.23
N LYS A 221 -8.00 0.82 8.36
CA LYS A 221 -8.85 0.48 7.22
C LYS A 221 -8.92 1.59 6.17
N GLU A 222 -9.10 2.84 6.59
CA GLU A 222 -9.23 3.97 5.65
C GLU A 222 -7.95 4.21 4.83
N VAL A 223 -6.78 3.97 5.45
CA VAL A 223 -5.48 4.06 4.77
C VAL A 223 -5.31 2.90 3.80
N LEU A 224 -5.63 1.66 4.22
CA LEU A 224 -5.55 0.49 3.36
C LEU A 224 -6.52 0.59 2.17
N ASP A 225 -7.76 1.05 2.38
CA ASP A 225 -8.73 1.29 1.29
C ASP A 225 -8.17 2.28 0.25
N THR A 226 -7.45 3.31 0.71
CA THR A 226 -6.77 4.26 -0.18
C THR A 226 -5.66 3.58 -0.99
N MET A 227 -4.87 2.70 -0.36
CA MET A 227 -3.80 1.97 -1.03
C MET A 227 -4.35 0.93 -2.02
N VAL A 228 -5.48 0.27 -1.69
CA VAL A 228 -6.21 -0.62 -2.62
C VAL A 228 -6.64 0.15 -3.87
N GLN A 229 -7.19 1.36 -3.70
CA GLN A 229 -7.58 2.20 -4.84
C GLN A 229 -6.38 2.55 -5.73
N LEU A 230 -5.22 2.87 -5.16
CA LEU A 230 -3.99 3.13 -5.94
C LEU A 230 -3.53 1.88 -6.70
N ALA A 231 -3.67 0.72 -6.10
CA ALA A 231 -3.38 -0.56 -6.74
C ALA A 231 -4.32 -0.85 -7.92
N GLU A 232 -5.62 -0.55 -7.76
CA GLU A 232 -6.62 -0.66 -8.83
C GLU A 232 -6.39 0.33 -9.98
N ASP A 233 -5.76 1.47 -9.69
CA ASP A 233 -5.37 2.45 -10.72
C ASP A 233 -4.08 2.04 -11.46
N GLY A 234 -3.46 0.93 -11.13
CA GLY A 234 -2.25 0.41 -11.79
C GLY A 234 -0.94 1.01 -11.33
N MET A 235 -0.91 1.62 -10.13
CA MET A 235 0.31 2.17 -9.55
C MET A 235 1.34 1.07 -9.27
N THR A 236 2.60 1.28 -9.69
CA THR A 236 3.72 0.45 -9.27
C THR A 236 4.01 0.73 -7.80
N MET A 237 3.98 -0.30 -6.94
CA MET A 237 4.08 -0.10 -5.49
C MET A 237 5.00 -1.13 -4.84
N LEU A 238 5.86 -0.65 -3.93
CA LEU A 238 6.55 -1.50 -2.95
C LEU A 238 6.06 -1.09 -1.55
N VAL A 239 5.53 -2.05 -0.81
CA VAL A 239 4.87 -1.80 0.47
C VAL A 239 5.51 -2.67 1.55
N VAL A 240 6.19 -2.05 2.50
CA VAL A 240 6.59 -2.71 3.76
C VAL A 240 5.40 -2.63 4.70
N THR A 241 4.86 -3.77 5.11
CA THR A 241 3.70 -3.81 6.00
C THR A 241 3.60 -5.12 6.78
N HIS A 242 2.90 -5.08 7.90
CA HIS A 242 2.47 -6.23 8.68
C HIS A 242 1.00 -6.62 8.42
N GLU A 243 0.31 -5.90 7.53
CA GLU A 243 -1.09 -6.13 7.18
C GLU A 243 -1.22 -7.26 6.14
N MET A 244 -1.21 -8.52 6.62
CA MET A 244 -1.20 -9.69 5.72
C MET A 244 -2.50 -9.84 4.93
N GLY A 245 -3.63 -9.35 5.46
CA GLY A 245 -4.90 -9.28 4.72
C GLY A 245 -4.79 -8.40 3.47
N PHE A 246 -4.18 -7.22 3.61
CA PHE A 246 -3.89 -6.34 2.49
C PHE A 246 -2.92 -6.99 1.49
N ALA A 247 -1.86 -7.65 1.98
CA ALA A 247 -0.92 -8.36 1.12
C ALA A 247 -1.61 -9.43 0.25
N ARG A 248 -2.50 -10.24 0.83
CA ARG A 248 -3.29 -11.25 0.08
C ARG A 248 -4.21 -10.63 -0.99
N GLU A 249 -4.77 -9.44 -0.71
CA GLU A 249 -5.74 -8.81 -1.58
C GLU A 249 -5.10 -8.08 -2.76
N VAL A 250 -3.96 -7.40 -2.53
CA VAL A 250 -3.43 -6.38 -3.43
C VAL A 250 -2.14 -6.81 -4.13
N ALA A 251 -1.29 -7.61 -3.46
CA ALA A 251 0.02 -7.93 -4.00
C ALA A 251 -0.05 -8.81 -5.26
N ASN A 252 0.84 -8.55 -6.21
CA ASN A 252 1.19 -9.49 -7.25
C ASN A 252 2.24 -10.49 -6.76
N ARG A 253 3.16 -10.01 -5.90
CA ARG A 253 4.23 -10.80 -5.31
C ARG A 253 4.46 -10.37 -3.86
N VAL A 254 4.71 -11.34 -2.99
CA VAL A 254 5.13 -11.12 -1.60
C VAL A 254 6.57 -11.57 -1.46
N ILE A 255 7.37 -10.74 -0.81
CA ILE A 255 8.79 -10.98 -0.51
C ILE A 255 8.94 -11.13 1.00
N PHE A 256 9.56 -12.20 1.46
CA PHE A 256 9.97 -12.38 2.84
C PHE A 256 11.45 -12.06 3.00
N MET A 257 11.75 -11.11 3.89
CA MET A 257 13.11 -10.74 4.24
C MET A 257 13.44 -11.16 5.66
N ASP A 258 14.62 -11.74 5.84
CA ASP A 258 15.18 -12.03 7.16
C ASP A 258 16.71 -11.85 7.12
N GLU A 259 17.29 -11.36 8.21
CA GLU A 259 18.74 -11.14 8.38
C GLU A 259 19.42 -10.39 7.22
N GLY A 260 18.71 -9.44 6.60
CA GLY A 260 19.21 -8.61 5.50
C GLY A 260 19.16 -9.26 4.13
N GLN A 261 18.52 -10.40 3.96
CA GLN A 261 18.41 -11.14 2.71
C GLN A 261 16.94 -11.34 2.29
N ILE A 262 16.71 -11.50 0.99
CA ILE A 262 15.46 -12.01 0.45
C ILE A 262 15.49 -13.54 0.57
N ILE A 263 14.66 -14.08 1.46
CA ILE A 263 14.62 -15.53 1.77
C ILE A 263 13.66 -16.27 0.85
N GLU A 264 12.52 -15.65 0.56
CA GLU A 264 11.48 -16.25 -0.28
C GLU A 264 10.68 -15.15 -0.98
N GLN A 265 10.26 -15.42 -2.21
CA GLN A 265 9.34 -14.56 -2.95
C GLN A 265 8.42 -15.40 -3.81
N ASN A 266 7.11 -15.15 -3.69
CA ASN A 266 6.09 -15.88 -4.42
C ASN A 266 4.83 -15.02 -4.65
N GLU A 267 3.92 -15.48 -5.52
CA GLU A 267 2.56 -14.97 -5.58
C GLU A 267 1.85 -15.16 -4.23
N PRO A 268 0.89 -14.29 -3.86
CA PRO A 268 0.25 -14.34 -2.54
C PRO A 268 -0.33 -15.71 -2.17
N ALA A 269 -1.01 -16.38 -3.10
CA ALA A 269 -1.60 -17.69 -2.83
C ALA A 269 -0.53 -18.71 -2.41
N GLU A 270 0.55 -18.82 -3.19
CA GLU A 270 1.64 -19.76 -2.92
C GLU A 270 2.41 -19.36 -1.64
N PHE A 271 2.68 -18.07 -1.47
CA PHE A 271 3.39 -17.55 -0.31
C PHE A 271 2.69 -17.84 1.02
N PHE A 272 1.37 -17.64 1.08
CA PHE A 272 0.61 -17.78 2.33
C PHE A 272 0.11 -19.20 2.59
N ASP A 273 -0.22 -19.95 1.53
CA ASP A 273 -0.87 -21.26 1.67
C ASP A 273 0.13 -22.42 1.55
N ASN A 274 1.27 -22.20 0.88
CA ASN A 274 2.30 -23.22 0.66
C ASN A 274 3.74 -22.64 0.76
N PRO A 275 4.11 -21.92 1.85
CA PRO A 275 5.46 -21.36 1.99
C PRO A 275 6.51 -22.45 1.92
N GLN A 276 7.60 -22.21 1.19
CA GLN A 276 8.65 -23.21 0.94
C GLN A 276 9.72 -23.18 2.03
N ASN A 277 10.11 -21.99 2.48
CA ASN A 277 11.18 -21.82 3.46
C ASN A 277 10.68 -21.97 4.90
N ASP A 278 11.41 -22.68 5.75
CA ASP A 278 11.02 -22.91 7.15
C ASP A 278 10.97 -21.62 7.98
N ARG A 279 11.80 -20.63 7.67
CA ARG A 279 11.74 -19.28 8.30
C ARG A 279 10.46 -18.55 7.92
N THR A 280 10.03 -18.66 6.67
CA THR A 280 8.75 -18.08 6.20
C THR A 280 7.58 -18.77 6.92
N LYS A 281 7.57 -20.10 7.03
CA LYS A 281 6.56 -20.88 7.76
C LYS A 281 6.45 -20.43 9.21
N LEU A 282 7.60 -20.31 9.89
CA LEU A 282 7.65 -19.87 11.28
C LEU A 282 7.08 -18.45 11.43
N PHE A 283 7.50 -17.53 10.58
CA PHE A 283 7.01 -16.14 10.59
C PHE A 283 5.50 -16.07 10.36
N LEU A 284 4.98 -16.77 9.35
CA LEU A 284 3.55 -16.79 9.05
C LEU A 284 2.73 -17.43 10.18
N SER A 285 3.23 -18.48 10.82
CA SER A 285 2.55 -19.12 11.97
C SER A 285 2.41 -18.16 13.16
N GLN A 286 3.37 -17.25 13.37
CA GLN A 286 3.33 -16.25 14.44
C GLN A 286 2.34 -15.13 14.17
N ILE A 287 2.17 -14.72 12.90
CA ILE A 287 1.32 -13.59 12.53
C ILE A 287 -0.12 -14.01 12.23
N LEU A 288 -0.32 -15.18 11.62
CA LEU A 288 -1.64 -15.68 11.23
C LEU A 288 -2.29 -16.54 12.32
N GLY A 289 -1.54 -16.96 13.33
CA GLY A 289 -1.99 -17.81 14.44
C GLY A 289 -2.69 -17.06 15.59
N HIS A 290 -3.04 -15.81 15.40
CA HIS A 290 -3.77 -14.97 16.39
C HIS A 290 -5.16 -14.64 15.93
#